data_6db0dbb34c3c7d738a793329f919ccaf
#
_entry.id   6db0dbb34c3c7d738a793329f919ccaf
#
_cell.length_a   1.000
_cell.length_b   1.000
_cell.length_c   1.000
_cell.angle_alpha   90.00
_cell.angle_beta   90.00
_cell.angle_gamma   90.00
#
_symmetry.space_group_name_H-M   'P 1'
#
loop_
_entity.id
_entity.type
_entity.pdbx_description
1 polymer ?
#
loop_
_entity_poly.entity_id
_entity_poly.type
_entity_poly.pdbx_seq_one_letter_code
_entity_poly.pdbx_strand_id
1 'polypeptide(L)'
;MIHLPESIAKLLEKSFRISNSAYNEALSFGLKRFEALKRNSHYQELLEARRIALKGIAKLKKAEKTTRGLTQQVKCYNKILLELRKAYSLTEFGLSDHLSQQRRNVDSPYKQLAACEIQVIAGQAMKTLEKVLFYQIKPHKVRFRSKFDLDVSYRNRVNTEATRLIPSDRKGIAYRLYIHKASTFVDIPVKAFNKYQQLSLLRSEKIKYVQIIRKTIRGKKVYYLQ
;
A
#
# COMPACT_ATOMS: atom_id res chain seq x y z
N MET A 1 -0.72 8.39 -21.25
CA MET A 1 -0.57 7.01 -21.78
C MET A 1 0.86 6.83 -22.22
N ILE A 2 1.46 5.69 -21.91
CA ILE A 2 2.82 5.34 -22.34
C ILE A 2 2.77 4.07 -23.20
N HIS A 3 3.62 4.02 -24.21
CA HIS A 3 3.83 2.81 -24.99
C HIS A 3 5.00 2.03 -24.42
N LEU A 4 4.76 0.78 -24.02
CA LEU A 4 5.78 -0.13 -23.51
C LEU A 4 6.09 -1.19 -24.57
N PRO A 5 7.37 -1.53 -24.80
CA PRO A 5 7.74 -2.72 -25.56
C PRO A 5 7.06 -3.97 -24.98
N GLU A 6 6.71 -4.92 -25.84
CA GLU A 6 5.94 -6.11 -25.43
C GLU A 6 6.66 -6.94 -24.34
N SER A 7 7.98 -7.06 -24.46
CA SER A 7 8.80 -7.75 -23.48
C SER A 7 8.69 -7.12 -22.09
N ILE A 8 8.72 -5.77 -22.03
CA ILE A 8 8.58 -5.02 -20.78
C ILE A 8 7.15 -5.12 -20.25
N ALA A 9 6.15 -5.06 -21.11
CA ALA A 9 4.75 -5.24 -20.73
C ALA A 9 4.50 -6.62 -20.10
N LYS A 10 5.02 -7.70 -20.70
CA LYS A 10 4.95 -9.07 -20.14
C LYS A 10 5.65 -9.18 -18.77
N LEU A 11 6.82 -8.57 -18.62
CA LEU A 11 7.56 -8.55 -17.36
C LEU A 11 6.78 -7.81 -16.25
N LEU A 12 6.20 -6.66 -16.57
CA LEU A 12 5.36 -5.90 -15.63
C LEU A 12 4.10 -6.69 -15.25
N GLU A 13 3.44 -7.35 -16.18
CA GLU A 13 2.27 -8.19 -15.88
C GLU A 13 2.62 -9.33 -14.92
N LYS A 14 3.77 -10.01 -15.12
CA LYS A 14 4.28 -10.99 -14.17
C LYS A 14 4.48 -10.36 -12.78
N SER A 15 5.06 -9.18 -12.74
CA SER A 15 5.28 -8.44 -11.49
C SER A 15 3.97 -8.06 -10.80
N PHE A 16 2.95 -7.62 -11.55
CA PHE A 16 1.63 -7.32 -11.01
C PHE A 16 0.96 -8.55 -10.39
N ARG A 17 1.05 -9.72 -11.04
CA ARG A 17 0.51 -10.98 -10.49
C ARG A 17 1.19 -11.36 -9.18
N ILE A 18 2.52 -11.25 -9.13
CA ILE A 18 3.30 -11.52 -7.92
C ILE A 18 2.94 -10.52 -6.81
N SER A 19 2.79 -9.24 -7.14
CA SER A 19 2.37 -8.20 -6.18
C SER A 19 0.97 -8.46 -5.63
N ASN A 20 0.02 -8.93 -6.46
CA ASN A 20 -1.31 -9.31 -6.00
C ASN A 20 -1.26 -10.53 -5.07
N SER A 21 -0.45 -11.53 -5.41
CA SER A 21 -0.23 -12.70 -4.55
C SER A 21 0.38 -12.29 -3.20
N ALA A 22 1.41 -11.44 -3.21
CA ALA A 22 2.04 -10.93 -1.99
C ALA A 22 1.06 -10.08 -1.14
N TYR A 23 0.22 -9.26 -1.78
CA TYR A 23 -0.83 -8.53 -1.08
C TYR A 23 -1.82 -9.48 -0.39
N ASN A 24 -2.27 -10.52 -1.09
CA ASN A 24 -3.20 -11.50 -0.55
C ASN A 24 -2.56 -12.29 0.60
N GLU A 25 -1.28 -12.65 0.49
CA GLU A 25 -0.52 -13.30 1.55
C GLU A 25 -0.44 -12.42 2.81
N ALA A 26 -0.04 -11.15 2.67
CA ALA A 26 0.02 -10.20 3.77
C ALA A 26 -1.36 -10.00 4.43
N LEU A 27 -2.41 -9.91 3.61
CA LEU A 27 -3.78 -9.74 4.09
C LEU A 27 -4.26 -10.98 4.85
N SER A 28 -4.02 -12.18 4.31
CA SER A 28 -4.36 -13.46 4.96
C SER A 28 -3.64 -13.62 6.31
N PHE A 29 -2.33 -13.34 6.33
CA PHE A 29 -1.54 -13.33 7.56
C PHE A 29 -2.12 -12.36 8.58
N GLY A 30 -2.40 -11.11 8.16
CA GLY A 30 -2.97 -10.10 9.05
C GLY A 30 -4.33 -10.48 9.59
N LEU A 31 -5.22 -11.07 8.78
CA LEU A 31 -6.53 -11.56 9.25
C LEU A 31 -6.39 -12.67 10.29
N LYS A 32 -5.49 -13.64 10.07
CA LYS A 32 -5.19 -14.70 11.05
C LYS A 32 -4.68 -14.12 12.37
N ARG A 33 -3.77 -13.13 12.31
CA ARG A 33 -3.25 -12.44 13.50
C ARG A 33 -4.33 -11.62 14.22
N PHE A 34 -5.24 -11.02 13.47
CA PHE A 34 -6.39 -10.31 14.05
C PHE A 34 -7.34 -11.26 14.80
N GLU A 35 -7.65 -12.42 14.23
CA GLU A 35 -8.47 -13.42 14.92
C GLU A 35 -7.78 -13.92 16.21
N ALA A 36 -6.45 -14.09 16.19
CA ALA A 36 -5.70 -14.43 17.41
C ALA A 36 -5.76 -13.29 18.45
N LEU A 37 -5.60 -12.03 18.01
CA LEU A 37 -5.72 -10.86 18.89
C LEU A 37 -7.12 -10.76 19.51
N LYS A 38 -8.18 -11.03 18.75
CA LYS A 38 -9.56 -11.04 19.25
C LYS A 38 -9.82 -12.06 20.36
N ARG A 39 -9.05 -13.15 20.42
CA ARG A 39 -9.14 -14.16 21.47
C ARG A 39 -8.39 -13.75 22.75
N ASN A 40 -7.62 -12.68 22.72
CA ASN A 40 -6.89 -12.18 23.87
C ASN A 40 -7.85 -11.43 24.80
N SER A 41 -8.04 -11.93 26.05
CA SER A 41 -8.95 -11.35 27.05
C SER A 41 -8.61 -9.90 27.36
N HIS A 42 -7.32 -9.62 27.58
CA HIS A 42 -6.86 -8.26 27.86
C HIS A 42 -7.17 -7.27 26.74
N TYR A 43 -7.09 -7.71 25.47
CA TYR A 43 -7.49 -6.87 24.31
C TYR A 43 -8.99 -6.56 24.36
N GLN A 44 -9.83 -7.54 24.71
CA GLN A 44 -11.29 -7.35 24.81
C GLN A 44 -11.67 -6.42 25.96
N GLU A 45 -11.06 -6.60 27.11
CA GLU A 45 -11.24 -5.75 28.29
C GLU A 45 -10.89 -4.28 27.99
N LEU A 46 -9.75 -4.05 27.32
CA LEU A 46 -9.33 -2.71 26.93
C LEU A 46 -10.28 -2.06 25.89
N LEU A 47 -10.81 -2.85 24.95
CA LEU A 47 -11.79 -2.34 23.99
C LEU A 47 -13.08 -1.91 24.69
N GLU A 48 -13.56 -2.72 25.66
CA GLU A 48 -14.77 -2.40 26.42
C GLU A 48 -14.55 -1.19 27.34
N ALA A 49 -13.44 -1.15 28.09
CA ALA A 49 -13.08 0.01 28.92
C ALA A 49 -12.99 1.30 28.10
N ARG A 50 -12.36 1.22 26.92
CA ARG A 50 -12.30 2.35 25.98
C ARG A 50 -13.69 2.76 25.50
N ARG A 51 -14.58 1.81 25.19
CA ARG A 51 -15.97 2.07 24.76
C ARG A 51 -16.76 2.80 25.83
N ILE A 52 -16.63 2.35 27.07
CA ILE A 52 -17.28 2.98 28.24
C ILE A 52 -16.77 4.41 28.41
N ALA A 53 -15.46 4.64 28.37
CA ALA A 53 -14.87 5.97 28.48
C ALA A 53 -15.34 6.91 27.38
N LEU A 54 -15.43 6.45 26.12
CA LEU A 54 -15.94 7.24 25.00
C LEU A 54 -17.43 7.62 25.16
N LYS A 55 -18.27 6.69 25.67
CA LYS A 55 -19.66 6.99 26.01
C LYS A 55 -19.76 8.02 27.12
N GLY A 56 -18.89 7.94 28.15
CA GLY A 56 -18.79 8.93 29.22
C GLY A 56 -18.41 10.31 28.69
N ILE A 57 -17.42 10.41 27.78
CA ILE A 57 -17.06 11.66 27.12
C ILE A 57 -18.26 12.26 26.37
N ALA A 58 -19.00 11.45 25.63
CA ALA A 58 -20.16 11.92 24.89
C ALA A 58 -21.27 12.48 25.81
N LYS A 59 -21.51 11.82 26.96
CA LYS A 59 -22.46 12.29 27.96
C LYS A 59 -22.03 13.61 28.60
N LEU A 60 -20.75 13.72 29.01
CA LEU A 60 -20.20 14.93 29.62
C LEU A 60 -20.21 16.12 28.66
N LYS A 61 -19.89 15.90 27.37
CA LYS A 61 -19.99 16.94 26.34
C LYS A 61 -21.42 17.47 26.18
N LYS A 62 -22.45 16.61 26.22
CA LYS A 62 -23.86 17.05 26.17
C LYS A 62 -24.26 17.86 27.40
N ALA A 63 -23.60 17.60 28.55
CA ALA A 63 -23.86 18.32 29.80
C ALA A 63 -22.89 19.49 30.00
N GLU A 64 -22.12 19.88 28.97
CA GLU A 64 -21.13 20.98 28.99
C GLU A 64 -20.09 20.86 30.12
N LYS A 65 -19.82 19.60 30.58
CA LYS A 65 -18.86 19.32 31.64
C LYS A 65 -17.49 18.95 31.05
N THR A 66 -16.44 19.11 31.88
CA THR A 66 -15.07 18.78 31.48
C THR A 66 -14.91 17.30 31.18
N THR A 67 -14.20 16.97 30.10
CA THR A 67 -13.92 15.59 29.66
C THR A 67 -12.46 15.19 29.84
N ARG A 68 -11.61 16.07 30.45
CA ARG A 68 -10.14 15.91 30.48
C ARG A 68 -9.69 14.55 31.03
N GLY A 69 -10.24 14.10 32.15
CA GLY A 69 -9.85 12.81 32.78
C GLY A 69 -10.14 11.60 31.87
N LEU A 70 -11.38 11.50 31.34
CA LEU A 70 -11.75 10.40 30.45
C LEU A 70 -10.98 10.45 29.10
N THR A 71 -10.68 11.63 28.60
CA THR A 71 -9.88 11.80 27.39
C THR A 71 -8.46 11.27 27.61
N GLN A 72 -7.87 11.50 28.77
CA GLN A 72 -6.55 10.96 29.12
C GLN A 72 -6.59 9.43 29.24
N GLN A 73 -7.62 8.86 29.86
CA GLN A 73 -7.81 7.40 29.92
C GLN A 73 -7.91 6.78 28.52
N VAL A 74 -8.70 7.36 27.61
CA VAL A 74 -8.81 6.90 26.22
C VAL A 74 -7.45 6.93 25.51
N LYS A 75 -6.61 7.94 25.76
CA LYS A 75 -5.25 8.01 25.23
C LYS A 75 -4.40 6.84 25.75
N CYS A 76 -4.46 6.54 27.04
CA CYS A 76 -3.76 5.39 27.63
C CYS A 76 -4.22 4.07 27.00
N TYR A 77 -5.53 3.82 26.91
CA TYR A 77 -6.07 2.62 26.27
C TYR A 77 -5.63 2.49 24.81
N ASN A 78 -5.65 3.58 24.03
CA ASN A 78 -5.18 3.57 22.65
C ASN A 78 -3.69 3.21 22.55
N LYS A 79 -2.86 3.67 23.47
CA LYS A 79 -1.43 3.32 23.52
C LYS A 79 -1.24 1.82 23.76
N ILE A 80 -1.92 1.25 24.77
CA ILE A 80 -1.82 -0.19 25.08
C ILE A 80 -2.36 -1.04 23.93
N LEU A 81 -3.51 -0.67 23.34
CA LEU A 81 -4.07 -1.33 22.17
C LEU A 81 -3.11 -1.32 20.97
N LEU A 82 -2.35 -0.23 20.79
CA LEU A 82 -1.33 -0.15 19.74
C LEU A 82 -0.17 -1.12 20.02
N GLU A 83 0.31 -1.20 21.26
CA GLU A 83 1.38 -2.16 21.63
C GLU A 83 0.93 -3.61 21.45
N LEU A 84 -0.30 -3.95 21.82
CA LEU A 84 -0.87 -5.26 21.56
C LEU A 84 -0.93 -5.57 20.06
N ARG A 85 -1.35 -4.61 19.22
CA ARG A 85 -1.34 -4.79 17.76
C ARG A 85 0.07 -5.03 17.23
N LYS A 86 1.07 -4.30 17.74
CA LYS A 86 2.49 -4.54 17.39
C LYS A 86 2.93 -5.96 17.79
N ALA A 87 2.62 -6.40 18.99
CA ALA A 87 2.95 -7.74 19.47
C ALA A 87 2.35 -8.84 18.59
N TYR A 88 1.17 -8.60 18.02
CA TYR A 88 0.54 -9.50 17.06
C TYR A 88 0.95 -9.25 15.60
N SER A 89 1.97 -8.43 15.35
CA SER A 89 2.43 -8.07 14.00
C SER A 89 1.37 -7.40 13.11
N LEU A 90 0.36 -6.77 13.72
CA LEU A 90 -0.72 -6.05 13.03
C LEU A 90 -0.32 -4.59 12.77
N THR A 91 0.80 -4.42 12.10
CA THR A 91 1.38 -3.15 11.65
C THR A 91 1.93 -3.31 10.24
N GLU A 92 2.16 -2.20 9.55
CA GLU A 92 2.82 -2.22 8.23
C GLU A 92 4.18 -2.94 8.30
N PHE A 93 4.97 -2.69 9.35
CA PHE A 93 6.25 -3.37 9.56
C PHE A 93 6.07 -4.88 9.76
N GLY A 94 5.13 -5.32 10.60
CA GLY A 94 4.88 -6.74 10.85
C GLY A 94 4.46 -7.49 9.58
N LEU A 95 3.63 -6.86 8.73
CA LEU A 95 3.27 -7.43 7.42
C LEU A 95 4.45 -7.44 6.45
N SER A 96 5.27 -6.39 6.45
CA SER A 96 6.48 -6.29 5.63
C SER A 96 7.51 -7.35 6.02
N ASP A 97 7.72 -7.57 7.31
CA ASP A 97 8.62 -8.59 7.83
C ASP A 97 8.15 -9.99 7.44
N HIS A 98 6.86 -10.28 7.57
CA HIS A 98 6.29 -11.54 7.11
C HIS A 98 6.58 -11.78 5.62
N LEU A 99 6.28 -10.81 4.76
CA LEU A 99 6.58 -10.93 3.32
C LEU A 99 8.08 -11.05 3.03
N SER A 100 8.91 -10.36 3.81
CA SER A 100 10.38 -10.43 3.68
C SER A 100 10.93 -11.81 4.08
N GLN A 101 10.34 -12.45 5.09
CA GLN A 101 10.63 -13.85 5.45
C GLN A 101 10.22 -14.80 4.32
N GLN A 102 8.98 -14.65 3.81
CA GLN A 102 8.52 -15.44 2.66
C GLN A 102 9.42 -15.27 1.42
N ARG A 103 9.93 -14.05 1.18
CA ARG A 103 10.87 -13.77 0.08
C ARG A 103 12.18 -14.53 0.20
N ARG A 104 12.65 -14.84 1.41
CA ARG A 104 13.92 -15.59 1.64
C ARG A 104 13.81 -17.06 1.26
N ASN A 105 12.63 -17.64 1.22
CA ASN A 105 12.43 -19.03 0.84
C ASN A 105 12.93 -19.28 -0.60
N VAL A 106 13.61 -20.43 -0.82
CA VAL A 106 14.30 -20.74 -2.08
C VAL A 106 13.36 -20.66 -3.28
N ASP A 107 12.15 -21.17 -3.18
CA ASP A 107 11.17 -21.25 -4.29
C ASP A 107 10.16 -20.10 -4.30
N SER A 108 10.39 -19.08 -3.50
CA SER A 108 9.44 -17.98 -3.38
C SER A 108 9.37 -17.11 -4.63
N PRO A 109 8.20 -16.91 -5.22
CA PRO A 109 8.01 -15.95 -6.32
C PRO A 109 8.30 -14.52 -5.89
N TYR A 110 8.24 -14.23 -4.59
CA TYR A 110 8.45 -12.89 -4.03
C TYR A 110 9.90 -12.42 -4.11
N LYS A 111 10.87 -13.30 -4.44
CA LYS A 111 12.26 -12.89 -4.75
C LYS A 111 12.35 -11.85 -5.86
N GLN A 112 11.37 -11.84 -6.77
CA GLN A 112 11.29 -10.89 -7.86
C GLN A 112 10.82 -9.48 -7.42
N LEU A 113 10.34 -9.34 -6.18
CA LEU A 113 9.94 -8.03 -5.62
C LEU A 113 11.14 -7.35 -4.96
N ALA A 114 11.33 -6.07 -5.22
CA ALA A 114 12.26 -5.26 -4.47
C ALA A 114 11.77 -5.03 -3.02
N ALA A 115 12.67 -4.72 -2.09
CA ALA A 115 12.29 -4.47 -0.70
C ALA A 115 11.28 -3.32 -0.56
N CYS A 116 11.46 -2.24 -1.33
CA CYS A 116 10.54 -1.10 -1.38
C CYS A 116 9.14 -1.49 -1.87
N GLU A 117 9.04 -2.44 -2.81
CA GLU A 117 7.76 -2.95 -3.31
C GLU A 117 7.03 -3.74 -2.23
N ILE A 118 7.74 -4.57 -1.47
CA ILE A 118 7.20 -5.32 -0.33
C ILE A 118 6.62 -4.35 0.71
N GLN A 119 7.32 -3.28 1.04
CA GLN A 119 6.81 -2.27 1.98
C GLN A 119 5.53 -1.60 1.47
N VAL A 120 5.49 -1.21 0.19
CA VAL A 120 4.28 -0.61 -0.40
C VAL A 120 3.10 -1.59 -0.38
N ILE A 121 3.35 -2.87 -0.70
CA ILE A 121 2.34 -3.93 -0.70
C ILE A 121 1.81 -4.16 0.73
N ALA A 122 2.71 -4.26 1.71
CA ALA A 122 2.37 -4.39 3.13
C ALA A 122 1.53 -3.21 3.62
N GLY A 123 1.90 -1.98 3.27
CA GLY A 123 1.13 -0.77 3.59
C GLY A 123 -0.26 -0.77 2.97
N GLN A 124 -0.41 -1.27 1.73
CA GLN A 124 -1.73 -1.41 1.10
C GLN A 124 -2.59 -2.48 1.80
N ALA A 125 -2.01 -3.61 2.18
CA ALA A 125 -2.69 -4.65 2.94
C ALA A 125 -3.09 -4.13 4.32
N MET A 126 -2.21 -3.38 5.00
CA MET A 126 -2.49 -2.78 6.30
C MET A 126 -3.67 -1.80 6.25
N LYS A 127 -3.75 -0.94 5.23
CA LYS A 127 -4.91 -0.05 5.03
C LYS A 127 -6.24 -0.81 4.91
N THR A 128 -6.22 -2.00 4.33
CA THR A 128 -7.42 -2.86 4.25
C THR A 128 -7.72 -3.51 5.60
N LEU A 129 -6.69 -3.98 6.31
CA LEU A 129 -6.82 -4.52 7.66
C LEU A 129 -7.30 -3.47 8.67
N GLU A 130 -6.88 -2.22 8.56
CA GLU A 130 -7.36 -1.12 9.41
C GLU A 130 -8.88 -0.98 9.36
N LYS A 131 -9.50 -1.17 8.20
CA LYS A 131 -10.97 -1.16 8.08
C LYS A 131 -11.62 -2.27 8.90
N VAL A 132 -10.96 -3.43 9.03
CA VAL A 132 -11.41 -4.54 9.87
C VAL A 132 -11.15 -4.25 11.34
N LEU A 133 -9.94 -3.78 11.68
CA LEU A 133 -9.53 -3.42 13.04
C LEU A 133 -10.40 -2.34 13.65
N PHE A 134 -10.87 -1.39 12.85
CA PHE A 134 -11.77 -0.31 13.27
C PHE A 134 -13.25 -0.63 13.01
N TYR A 135 -13.58 -1.90 12.73
CA TYR A 135 -14.96 -2.38 12.54
C TYR A 135 -15.75 -1.68 11.42
N GLN A 136 -15.05 -1.10 10.44
CA GLN A 136 -15.70 -0.50 9.26
C GLN A 136 -16.23 -1.57 8.31
N ILE A 137 -15.55 -2.72 8.23
CA ILE A 137 -15.97 -3.89 7.47
C ILE A 137 -15.78 -5.17 8.29
N LYS A 138 -16.61 -6.17 8.02
CA LYS A 138 -16.45 -7.52 8.62
C LYS A 138 -15.31 -8.28 7.93
N PRO A 139 -14.53 -9.14 8.64
CA PRO A 139 -13.40 -9.89 8.06
C PRO A 139 -13.77 -10.68 6.80
N HIS A 140 -14.92 -11.33 6.78
CA HIS A 140 -15.40 -12.11 5.63
C HIS A 140 -15.82 -11.26 4.41
N LYS A 141 -15.95 -9.94 4.57
CA LYS A 141 -16.21 -8.99 3.47
C LYS A 141 -14.93 -8.41 2.86
N VAL A 142 -13.77 -8.78 3.37
CA VAL A 142 -12.49 -8.36 2.82
C VAL A 142 -12.29 -9.03 1.46
N ARG A 143 -12.01 -8.21 0.45
CA ARG A 143 -11.75 -8.70 -0.91
C ARG A 143 -10.26 -8.93 -1.12
N PHE A 144 -9.93 -10.16 -1.48
CA PHE A 144 -8.63 -10.52 -2.01
C PHE A 144 -8.52 -10.09 -3.48
N ARG A 145 -7.30 -9.79 -3.91
CA ARG A 145 -7.04 -9.41 -5.30
C ARG A 145 -7.01 -10.67 -6.18
N SER A 146 -7.73 -10.65 -7.28
CA SER A 146 -7.62 -11.73 -8.27
C SER A 146 -6.24 -11.69 -8.94
N LYS A 147 -5.65 -12.85 -9.21
CA LYS A 147 -4.44 -12.96 -10.03
C LYS A 147 -4.67 -12.53 -11.49
N PHE A 148 -5.92 -12.46 -11.92
CA PHE A 148 -6.34 -12.03 -13.26
C PHE A 148 -6.76 -10.55 -13.31
N ASP A 149 -7.07 -9.97 -12.15
CA ASP A 149 -7.38 -8.55 -12.03
C ASP A 149 -6.08 -7.76 -12.07
N LEU A 150 -5.75 -7.31 -13.26
CA LEU A 150 -4.51 -6.61 -13.54
C LEU A 150 -4.70 -5.09 -13.70
N ASP A 151 -5.86 -4.56 -13.33
CA ASP A 151 -6.02 -3.12 -13.09
C ASP A 151 -5.26 -2.75 -11.81
N VAL A 152 -3.95 -2.91 -11.89
CA VAL A 152 -3.02 -2.84 -10.77
C VAL A 152 -2.04 -1.70 -11.02
N SER A 153 -1.69 -1.06 -9.95
CA SER A 153 -0.62 -0.09 -9.97
C SER A 153 0.66 -0.67 -9.37
N TYR A 154 1.74 -0.50 -10.11
CA TYR A 154 3.09 -0.72 -9.63
C TYR A 154 3.65 0.62 -9.13
N ARG A 155 3.95 0.71 -7.84
CA ARG A 155 4.39 1.95 -7.21
C ARG A 155 5.66 1.74 -6.41
N ASN A 156 6.61 2.65 -6.56
CA ASN A 156 7.73 2.82 -5.64
C ASN A 156 7.37 3.69 -4.46
N ARG A 157 8.20 3.63 -3.42
CA ARG A 157 8.11 4.51 -2.27
C ARG A 157 8.68 5.91 -2.60
N VAL A 158 9.82 5.94 -3.29
CA VAL A 158 10.52 7.16 -3.73
C VAL A 158 11.06 7.02 -5.15
N ASN A 159 11.28 8.13 -5.85
CA ASN A 159 11.73 8.13 -7.26
C ASN A 159 13.21 7.70 -7.45
N THR A 160 13.95 7.45 -6.39
CA THR A 160 15.36 6.99 -6.44
C THR A 160 15.50 5.47 -6.42
N GLU A 161 14.38 4.75 -6.25
CA GLU A 161 14.38 3.28 -6.11
C GLU A 161 14.23 2.55 -7.44
N ALA A 162 13.72 1.31 -7.36
CA ALA A 162 13.67 0.34 -8.46
C ALA A 162 13.01 0.81 -9.76
N THR A 163 12.08 1.76 -9.69
CA THR A 163 11.50 2.40 -10.89
C THR A 163 11.57 3.90 -10.70
N ARG A 164 12.16 4.62 -11.63
CA ARG A 164 12.39 6.06 -11.51
C ARG A 164 12.21 6.76 -12.84
N LEU A 165 11.72 8.00 -12.76
CA LEU A 165 11.57 8.89 -13.89
C LEU A 165 12.70 9.90 -13.87
N ILE A 166 13.50 9.93 -14.92
CA ILE A 166 14.70 10.79 -15.04
C ILE A 166 14.42 11.77 -16.19
N PRO A 167 14.65 13.08 -16.01
CA PRO A 167 14.59 14.04 -17.10
C PRO A 167 15.53 13.63 -18.24
N SER A 168 15.18 13.97 -19.48
CA SER A 168 15.97 13.63 -20.66
C SER A 168 16.36 14.90 -21.42
N ASP A 169 17.62 14.95 -21.83
CA ASP A 169 18.15 16.01 -22.70
C ASP A 169 17.97 15.65 -24.20
N ARG A 170 17.43 14.48 -24.52
CA ARG A 170 17.22 14.03 -25.90
C ARG A 170 16.07 14.80 -26.55
N LYS A 171 16.29 15.27 -27.77
CA LYS A 171 15.26 15.96 -28.55
C LYS A 171 13.98 15.12 -28.67
N GLY A 172 12.84 15.70 -28.33
CA GLY A 172 11.53 15.05 -28.40
C GLY A 172 11.20 14.06 -27.27
N ILE A 173 12.15 13.78 -26.37
CA ILE A 173 11.96 12.94 -25.19
C ILE A 173 11.92 13.83 -23.95
N ALA A 174 10.85 13.73 -23.17
CA ALA A 174 10.71 14.53 -21.95
C ALA A 174 11.39 13.87 -20.76
N TYR A 175 11.18 12.56 -20.61
CA TYR A 175 11.71 11.74 -19.51
C TYR A 175 12.13 10.36 -19.99
N ARG A 176 12.98 9.71 -19.21
CA ARG A 176 13.33 8.29 -19.34
C ARG A 176 12.83 7.56 -18.11
N LEU A 177 11.98 6.56 -18.30
CA LEU A 177 11.48 5.68 -17.26
C LEU A 177 12.45 4.51 -17.10
N TYR A 178 13.21 4.47 -16.01
CA TYR A 178 14.02 3.32 -15.67
C TYR A 178 13.18 2.26 -14.99
N ILE A 179 13.26 1.02 -15.46
CA ILE A 179 12.58 -0.15 -14.89
C ILE A 179 13.66 -1.14 -14.47
N HIS A 180 13.93 -1.20 -13.16
CA HIS A 180 15.01 -2.03 -12.59
C HIS A 180 14.91 -3.51 -13.01
N LYS A 181 13.71 -4.08 -12.97
CA LYS A 181 13.49 -5.50 -13.34
C LYS A 181 13.88 -5.85 -14.76
N ALA A 182 13.79 -4.89 -15.65
CA ALA A 182 14.21 -5.02 -17.04
C ALA A 182 15.63 -4.49 -17.28
N SER A 183 16.25 -3.87 -16.26
CA SER A 183 17.53 -3.16 -16.37
C SER A 183 17.57 -2.22 -17.57
N THR A 184 16.46 -1.58 -17.91
CA THR A 184 16.31 -0.81 -19.13
C THR A 184 15.56 0.48 -18.92
N PHE A 185 15.68 1.36 -19.92
CA PHE A 185 14.97 2.62 -19.99
C PHE A 185 13.88 2.57 -21.05
N VAL A 186 12.75 3.19 -20.74
CA VAL A 186 11.67 3.48 -21.71
C VAL A 186 11.60 4.98 -21.89
N ASP A 187 11.75 5.45 -23.13
CA ASP A 187 11.69 6.86 -23.45
C ASP A 187 10.23 7.35 -23.46
N ILE A 188 9.97 8.43 -22.74
CA ILE A 188 8.66 9.07 -22.64
C ILE A 188 8.68 10.34 -23.48
N PRO A 189 8.06 10.36 -24.65
CA PRO A 189 8.09 11.51 -25.55
C PRO A 189 7.28 12.69 -24.99
N VAL A 190 7.66 13.91 -25.38
CA VAL A 190 6.95 15.15 -24.99
C VAL A 190 5.46 15.07 -25.33
N LYS A 191 5.10 14.47 -26.47
CA LYS A 191 3.72 14.27 -26.92
C LYS A 191 2.86 13.38 -25.99
N ALA A 192 3.49 12.64 -25.07
CA ALA A 192 2.75 11.87 -24.06
C ALA A 192 2.09 12.74 -23.00
N PHE A 193 2.45 14.01 -22.90
CA PHE A 193 1.87 15.00 -22.00
C PHE A 193 0.81 15.81 -22.73
N ASN A 194 -0.41 15.78 -22.22
CA ASN A 194 -1.56 16.45 -22.86
C ASN A 194 -1.51 17.99 -22.79
N LYS A 195 -0.69 18.55 -21.88
CA LYS A 195 -0.57 20.00 -21.70
C LYS A 195 0.88 20.37 -21.39
N TYR A 196 1.37 21.42 -22.02
CA TYR A 196 2.68 22.02 -21.72
C TYR A 196 2.84 22.38 -20.24
N GLN A 197 1.76 22.79 -19.57
CA GLN A 197 1.73 23.09 -18.14
C GLN A 197 2.07 21.88 -17.25
N GLN A 198 1.65 20.64 -17.61
CA GLN A 198 2.01 19.45 -16.86
C GLN A 198 3.51 19.14 -16.96
N LEU A 199 4.11 19.38 -18.11
CA LEU A 199 5.53 19.18 -18.31
C LEU A 199 6.36 20.22 -17.55
N SER A 200 5.92 21.47 -17.52
CA SER A 200 6.52 22.57 -16.76
C SER A 200 6.49 22.30 -15.27
N LEU A 201 5.34 21.89 -14.73
CA LEU A 201 5.18 21.52 -13.30
C LEU A 201 6.08 20.35 -12.93
N LEU A 202 6.15 19.30 -13.76
CA LEU A 202 7.02 18.15 -13.50
C LEU A 202 8.52 18.51 -13.51
N ARG A 203 8.91 19.52 -14.31
CA ARG A 203 10.31 20.00 -14.34
C ARG A 203 10.67 20.90 -13.18
N SER A 204 9.71 21.63 -12.63
CA SER A 204 9.92 22.55 -11.51
C SER A 204 9.84 21.85 -10.15
N GLU A 205 9.16 20.70 -10.05
CA GLU A 205 8.95 20.02 -8.79
C GLU A 205 9.75 18.72 -8.68
N LYS A 206 10.13 18.38 -7.44
CA LYS A 206 10.80 17.11 -7.13
C LYS A 206 9.79 15.95 -7.22
N ILE A 207 10.01 15.04 -8.18
CA ILE A 207 9.21 13.82 -8.30
C ILE A 207 9.39 12.95 -7.06
N LYS A 208 8.33 12.77 -6.29
CA LYS A 208 8.37 12.00 -5.04
C LYS A 208 8.39 10.49 -5.30
N TYR A 209 7.56 10.01 -6.21
CA TYR A 209 7.48 8.60 -6.61
C TYR A 209 6.91 8.46 -8.02
N VAL A 210 7.04 7.29 -8.58
CA VAL A 210 6.47 6.93 -9.88
C VAL A 210 5.54 5.74 -9.72
N GLN A 211 4.36 5.82 -10.33
CA GLN A 211 3.40 4.75 -10.34
C GLN A 211 3.05 4.36 -11.79
N ILE A 212 3.24 3.09 -12.13
CA ILE A 212 2.82 2.53 -13.41
C ILE A 212 1.44 1.88 -13.18
N ILE A 213 0.45 2.35 -13.92
CA ILE A 213 -0.92 1.84 -13.85
C ILE A 213 -1.24 1.15 -15.17
N ARG A 214 -1.72 -0.08 -15.10
CA ARG A 214 -2.30 -0.79 -16.23
C ARG A 214 -3.82 -0.73 -16.15
N LYS A 215 -4.47 -0.44 -17.25
CA LYS A 215 -5.92 -0.53 -17.42
C LYS A 215 -6.26 -1.30 -18.68
N THR A 216 -7.40 -1.96 -18.70
CA THR A 216 -7.97 -2.55 -19.91
C THR A 216 -9.05 -1.63 -20.42
N ILE A 217 -8.85 -1.06 -21.62
CA ILE A 217 -9.79 -0.15 -22.26
C ILE A 217 -10.18 -0.76 -23.60
N ARG A 218 -11.47 -1.06 -23.78
CA ARG A 218 -12.01 -1.70 -25.01
C ARG A 218 -11.21 -2.95 -25.40
N GLY A 219 -10.90 -3.81 -24.44
CA GLY A 219 -10.12 -5.05 -24.63
C GLY A 219 -8.62 -4.85 -24.83
N LYS A 220 -8.11 -3.62 -24.92
CA LYS A 220 -6.69 -3.32 -25.10
C LYS A 220 -6.05 -2.94 -23.78
N LYS A 221 -4.82 -3.44 -23.57
CA LYS A 221 -4.01 -3.09 -22.40
C LYS A 221 -3.36 -1.73 -22.61
N VAL A 222 -3.57 -0.82 -21.68
CA VAL A 222 -3.05 0.55 -21.73
C VAL A 222 -2.30 0.85 -20.45
N TYR A 223 -1.14 1.47 -20.55
CA TYR A 223 -0.29 1.82 -19.42
C TYR A 223 -0.25 3.33 -19.23
N TYR A 224 -0.28 3.74 -17.97
CA TYR A 224 -0.17 5.14 -17.55
C TYR A 224 0.95 5.30 -16.55
N LEU A 225 1.56 6.50 -16.55
CA LEU A 225 2.40 6.98 -15.44
C LEU A 225 1.61 7.98 -14.61
N GLN A 226 1.78 7.84 -13.30
CA GLN A 226 1.28 8.80 -12.31
C GLN A 226 2.40 9.12 -11.33
#